data_c54573367b92865be3b450cd8bcc776f
#
_entry.id   c54573367b92865be3b450cd8bcc776f
#
_cell.length_a   1.000
_cell.length_b   1.000
_cell.length_c   1.000
_cell.angle_alpha   90.00
_cell.angle_beta   90.00
_cell.angle_gamma   90.00
#
_symmetry.space_group_name_H-M   'P 1'
#
loop_
_entity.id
_entity.type
_entity.pdbx_description
1 polymer ?
#
loop_
_entity_poly.entity_id
_entity_poly.type
_entity_poly.pdbx_seq_one_letter_code
_entity_poly.pdbx_strand_id
1 'polypeptide(L)'
;MQTEKRKHQRIHIALPVFLKNGTGTTRDVSASGMFFWMAGLCTAGDFIGFEVELRRPVGKMRLKCNGSVIRTESRNSDIGVAVKITDSSMEQA
;
A
#
# COMPACT_ATOMS: atom_id res chain seq x y z
N MET A 1 -21.98 -9.14 -23.19
CA MET A 1 -21.51 -9.42 -22.14
C MET A 1 -20.76 -8.34 -21.48
N GLN A 2 -20.77 -8.26 -20.33
CA GLN A 2 -20.21 -7.23 -19.61
C GLN A 2 -18.80 -7.50 -19.27
N THR A 3 -17.95 -6.63 -19.58
CA THR A 3 -16.62 -6.85 -19.22
C THR A 3 -16.34 -6.19 -17.93
N GLU A 4 -15.45 -6.77 -17.23
CA GLU A 4 -15.00 -6.23 -16.01
C GLU A 4 -14.21 -5.01 -16.28
N LYS A 5 -14.59 -3.90 -15.79
CA LYS A 5 -13.86 -2.72 -16.02
C LYS A 5 -12.64 -2.64 -15.19
N ARG A 6 -12.62 -3.32 -14.08
CA ARG A 6 -11.54 -3.26 -13.15
C ARG A 6 -10.99 -4.64 -12.97
N LYS A 7 -9.73 -4.83 -13.27
CA LYS A 7 -9.12 -6.12 -13.17
C LYS A 7 -8.89 -6.57 -11.75
N HIS A 8 -8.68 -5.61 -10.86
CA HIS A 8 -8.35 -5.94 -9.49
C HIS A 8 -9.32 -5.25 -8.56
N GLN A 9 -9.87 -6.05 -7.68
CA GLN A 9 -10.81 -5.55 -6.71
C GLN A 9 -10.09 -4.82 -5.59
N ARG A 10 -10.64 -3.70 -5.17
CA ARG A 10 -10.10 -2.91 -4.07
C ARG A 10 -10.77 -3.31 -2.79
N ILE A 11 -9.96 -3.54 -1.76
CA ILE A 11 -10.45 -3.94 -0.46
C ILE A 11 -10.14 -2.82 0.52
N HIS A 12 -11.14 -2.34 1.24
CA HIS A 12 -10.97 -1.33 2.26
C HIS A 12 -10.59 -2.01 3.56
N ILE A 13 -9.34 -1.89 3.95
CA ILE A 13 -8.85 -2.57 5.14
C ILE A 13 -7.66 -1.77 5.68
N ALA A 14 -7.58 -1.69 6.99
CA ALA A 14 -6.50 -0.98 7.66
C ALA A 14 -5.44 -2.00 8.08
N LEU A 15 -4.28 -1.95 7.45
CA LEU A 15 -3.16 -2.82 7.73
C LEU A 15 -1.93 -1.98 8.02
N PRO A 16 -1.06 -2.43 8.92
CA PRO A 16 0.19 -1.70 9.18
C PRO A 16 1.09 -1.70 7.96
N VAL A 17 1.68 -0.55 7.68
CA VAL A 17 2.63 -0.38 6.60
C VAL A 17 3.95 0.07 7.20
N PHE A 18 5.03 -0.56 6.77
CA PHE A 18 6.37 -0.22 7.25
C PHE A 18 7.19 0.30 6.08
N LEU A 19 7.69 1.51 6.24
CA LEU A 19 8.54 2.14 5.26
C LEU A 19 9.90 2.38 5.89
N LYS A 20 10.87 2.68 5.05
CA LYS A 20 12.22 2.94 5.52
C LYS A 20 12.25 4.07 6.55
N ASN A 21 11.41 5.09 6.34
CA ASN A 21 11.42 6.27 7.18
C ASN A 21 10.24 6.37 8.13
N GLY A 22 9.47 5.31 8.29
CA GLY A 22 8.33 5.41 9.19
C GLY A 22 7.30 4.34 8.96
N THR A 23 6.12 4.58 9.49
CA THR A 23 5.04 3.62 9.41
C THR A 23 3.78 4.32 8.91
N GLY A 24 2.83 3.50 8.50
CA GLY A 24 1.56 4.01 8.05
C GLY A 24 0.47 2.97 8.20
N THR A 25 -0.68 3.27 7.63
CA THR A 25 -1.84 2.39 7.70
C THR A 25 -2.55 2.44 6.37
N THR A 26 -2.88 1.28 5.82
CA THR A 26 -3.58 1.25 4.54
C THR A 26 -5.01 1.76 4.71
N ARG A 27 -5.53 2.36 3.63
CA ARG A 27 -6.95 2.67 3.51
C ARG A 27 -7.61 1.63 2.61
N ASP A 28 -6.95 1.30 1.51
CA ASP A 28 -7.44 0.25 0.62
C ASP A 28 -6.27 -0.40 -0.11
N VAL A 29 -6.50 -1.62 -0.55
CA VAL A 29 -5.48 -2.49 -1.12
C VAL A 29 -6.06 -3.22 -2.30
N SER A 30 -5.28 -3.38 -3.36
CA SER A 30 -5.62 -4.25 -4.47
C SER A 30 -4.32 -4.88 -4.98
N ALA A 31 -4.45 -5.81 -5.91
CA ALA A 31 -3.27 -6.47 -6.46
C ALA A 31 -2.36 -5.50 -7.22
N SER A 32 -2.91 -4.44 -7.77
CA SER A 32 -2.14 -3.52 -8.60
C SER A 32 -1.81 -2.21 -7.91
N GLY A 33 -2.41 -1.93 -6.78
CA GLY A 33 -2.18 -0.65 -6.14
C GLY A 33 -2.65 -0.63 -4.70
N MET A 34 -2.27 0.45 -4.02
CA MET A 34 -2.55 0.58 -2.61
C MET A 34 -2.61 2.05 -2.25
N PHE A 35 -3.46 2.37 -1.31
CA PHE A 35 -3.50 3.72 -0.75
C PHE A 35 -3.28 3.59 0.76
N PHE A 36 -2.33 4.36 1.29
CA PHE A 36 -2.09 4.35 2.73
C PHE A 36 -1.81 5.76 3.24
N TRP A 37 -2.04 5.94 4.53
CA TRP A 37 -1.74 7.18 5.23
C TRP A 37 -0.43 7.00 5.96
N MET A 38 0.40 8.03 5.95
CA MET A 38 1.67 8.00 6.67
C MET A 38 2.04 9.38 7.14
N ALA A 39 2.89 9.43 8.15
CA ALA A 39 3.54 10.67 8.55
C ALA A 39 4.81 10.77 7.73
N GLY A 40 5.11 11.92 7.19
CA GLY A 40 6.31 12.10 6.41
C GLY A 40 6.01 12.66 5.04
N LEU A 41 6.97 12.54 4.15
CA LEU A 41 6.86 13.14 2.82
C LEU A 41 7.08 12.10 1.74
N CYS A 42 6.21 12.14 0.75
CA CYS A 42 6.37 11.42 -0.51
C CYS A 42 5.92 12.33 -1.62
N THR A 43 6.50 12.17 -2.77
CA THR A 43 6.17 13.01 -3.92
C THR A 43 5.73 12.13 -5.07
N ALA A 44 4.73 12.55 -5.80
CA ALA A 44 4.29 11.82 -6.99
C ALA A 44 5.49 11.62 -7.91
N GLY A 45 5.65 10.39 -8.40
CA GLY A 45 6.79 10.03 -9.20
C GLY A 45 7.88 9.29 -8.46
N ASP A 46 7.89 9.35 -7.13
CA ASP A 46 8.87 8.62 -6.34
C ASP A 46 8.69 7.13 -6.49
N PHE A 47 9.79 6.40 -6.42
CA PHE A 47 9.76 4.95 -6.28
C PHE A 47 9.98 4.63 -4.82
N ILE A 48 9.14 3.76 -4.27
CA ILE A 48 9.23 3.43 -2.86
C ILE A 48 9.14 1.93 -2.67
N GLY A 49 9.80 1.47 -1.60
CA GLY A 49 9.65 0.11 -1.12
C GLY A 49 8.98 0.16 0.24
N PHE A 50 8.13 -0.78 0.49
CA PHE A 50 7.42 -0.83 1.77
C PHE A 50 6.93 -2.25 2.02
N GLU A 51 6.54 -2.50 3.27
CA GLU A 51 6.01 -3.81 3.66
C GLU A 51 4.67 -3.61 4.31
N VAL A 52 3.76 -4.54 4.07
CA VAL A 52 2.43 -4.53 4.67
C VAL A 52 2.29 -5.79 5.50
N GLU A 53 1.85 -5.63 6.74
CA GLU A 53 1.69 -6.77 7.61
C GLU A 53 0.30 -7.35 7.47
N LEU A 54 0.24 -8.64 7.19
CA LEU A 54 -1.01 -9.38 7.09
C LEU A 54 -1.09 -10.35 8.24
N ARG A 55 -2.19 -10.31 8.96
CA ARG A 55 -2.40 -11.22 10.07
C ARG A 55 -3.31 -12.32 9.62
N ARG A 56 -2.89 -13.53 9.86
CA ARG A 56 -3.64 -14.73 9.48
C ARG A 56 -3.75 -15.62 10.68
N PRO A 57 -4.73 -16.54 10.69
CA PRO A 57 -4.89 -17.45 11.83
C PRO A 57 -3.63 -18.25 12.12
N VAL A 58 -2.83 -18.54 11.10
CA VAL A 58 -1.63 -19.34 11.28
C VAL A 58 -0.38 -18.51 11.46
N GLY A 59 -0.50 -17.19 11.58
CA GLY A 59 0.67 -16.36 11.83
C GLY A 59 0.65 -15.09 11.01
N LYS A 60 1.76 -14.36 11.10
CA LYS A 60 1.92 -13.10 10.40
C LYS A 60 2.67 -13.30 9.11
N MET A 61 2.26 -12.56 8.09
CA MET A 61 2.96 -12.52 6.83
C MET A 61 3.30 -11.08 6.52
N ARG A 62 4.35 -10.87 5.76
CA ARG A 62 4.74 -9.57 5.26
C ARG A 62 4.69 -9.57 3.76
N LEU A 63 3.95 -8.62 3.20
CA LEU A 63 3.93 -8.41 1.77
C LEU A 63 4.93 -7.32 1.47
N LYS A 64 6.03 -7.66 0.80
CA LYS A 64 7.04 -6.69 0.41
C LYS A 64 6.68 -6.14 -0.95
N CYS A 65 6.59 -4.84 -1.05
CA CYS A 65 6.12 -4.19 -2.26
C CYS A 65 7.12 -3.15 -2.73
N ASN A 66 7.19 -3.00 -4.04
CA ASN A 66 7.86 -1.86 -4.65
C ASN A 66 6.86 -1.23 -5.60
N GLY A 67 6.91 0.07 -5.68
CA GLY A 67 5.97 0.76 -6.55
C GLY A 67 6.33 2.20 -6.75
N SER A 68 5.50 2.87 -7.54
CA SER A 68 5.66 4.29 -7.79
C SER A 68 4.47 5.05 -7.21
N VAL A 69 4.77 6.20 -6.64
CA VAL A 69 3.75 7.08 -6.09
C VAL A 69 3.05 7.77 -7.25
N ILE A 70 1.73 7.57 -7.34
CA ILE A 70 0.93 8.15 -8.40
C ILE A 70 0.47 9.54 -7.99
N ARG A 71 0.03 9.68 -6.75
CA ARG A 71 -0.44 10.97 -6.23
C ARG A 71 -0.42 10.94 -4.73
N THR A 72 -0.51 12.12 -4.15
CA THR A 72 -0.56 12.28 -2.69
C THR A 72 -1.73 13.18 -2.32
N GLU A 73 -2.19 13.04 -1.09
CA GLU A 73 -3.23 13.88 -0.53
C GLU A 73 -2.80 14.32 0.87
N SER A 74 -3.12 15.53 1.23
CA SER A 74 -2.81 16.02 2.58
C SER A 74 -4.01 15.82 3.48
N ARG A 75 -3.75 15.45 4.73
CA ARG A 75 -4.80 15.34 5.73
C ARG A 75 -4.19 15.61 7.10
N ASN A 76 -4.50 16.75 7.68
CA ASN A 76 -3.93 17.15 8.95
C ASN A 76 -2.40 16.99 8.93
N SER A 77 -1.84 16.18 9.80
CA SER A 77 -0.41 15.96 9.84
C SER A 77 0.06 14.77 9.02
N ASP A 78 -0.86 14.08 8.37
CA ASP A 78 -0.54 12.90 7.57
C ASP A 78 -0.64 13.21 6.09
N ILE A 79 -0.01 12.35 5.29
CA ILE A 79 -0.24 12.36 3.87
C ILE A 79 -0.80 11.02 3.44
N GLY A 80 -1.69 11.06 2.47
CA GLY A 80 -2.18 9.87 1.82
C GLY A 80 -1.36 9.63 0.57
N VAL A 81 -0.97 8.38 0.34
CA VAL A 81 -0.09 8.02 -0.76
C VAL A 81 -0.77 6.95 -1.58
N ALA A 82 -0.99 7.24 -2.84
CA ALA A 82 -1.51 6.27 -3.79
C ALA A 82 -0.34 5.70 -4.56
N VAL A 83 -0.17 4.38 -4.49
CA VAL A 83 0.98 3.69 -5.07
C VAL A 83 0.51 2.70 -6.12
N LYS A 84 1.18 2.70 -7.27
CA LYS A 84 1.03 1.64 -8.25
C LYS A 84 2.13 0.62 -7.97
N ILE A 85 1.73 -0.61 -7.67
CA ILE A 85 2.67 -1.66 -7.30
C ILE A 85 3.31 -2.22 -8.57
N THR A 86 4.63 -2.22 -8.61
CA THR A 86 5.36 -2.75 -9.74
C THR A 86 5.82 -4.18 -9.50
N ASP A 87 6.10 -4.53 -8.25
CA ASP A 87 6.34 -5.92 -7.91
C ASP A 87 6.08 -6.13 -6.42
N SER A 88 5.84 -7.36 -6.06
CA SER A 88 5.60 -7.71 -4.67
C SER A 88 5.95 -9.17 -4.44
N SER A 89 6.26 -9.48 -3.19
CA SER A 89 6.50 -10.85 -2.78
C SER A 89 6.00 -11.01 -1.35
N MET A 90 5.58 -12.23 -1.02
CA MET A 90 5.05 -12.54 0.29
C MET A 90 6.11 -13.29 1.07
N GLU A 91 6.33 -12.89 2.32
CA GLU A 91 7.30 -13.53 3.20
C GLU A 91 6.65 -13.76 4.55
N GLN A 92 7.13 -14.77 5.23
CA GLN A 92 6.73 -15.01 6.60
C GLN A 92 7.44 -14.01 7.50
N ALA A 93 6.69 -13.42 8.38
CA ALA A 93 7.26 -12.43 9.29
C ALA A 93 7.89 -13.09 10.50
#